data_50218ccfefae84a4cf1222a3b20e5409
#
_entry.id   50218ccfefae84a4cf1222a3b20e5409
#
_cell.length_a   1.000
_cell.length_b   1.000
_cell.length_c   1.000
_cell.angle_alpha   90.00
_cell.angle_beta   90.00
_cell.angle_gamma   90.00
#
_symmetry.space_group_name_H-M   'P 1'
#
loop_
_entity.id
_entity.type
_entity.pdbx_description
1 polymer ?
#
loop_
_entity_poly.entity_id
_entity_poly.type
_entity_poly.pdbx_seq_one_letter_code
_entity_poly.pdbx_strand_id
1 'polypeptide(L)'
;MSRYLGRDIDLRLVFFIIDVESERYGALGMRIDRVINNNVVSAVEENGTEVVVMGKGVGFQMRHGMTIPEEQIEKVFRLDNPSSMDQFKNLVASLPPERLQISTEVIQYAKGVLNKKLSPNIYLTLTDHINFAIERFQEHMLFGNPLLREVRAFYKEEYMIGTFALDLIERRLGIAFPVDEAASIALHIVNAEYNTKMRDTIDITRIIQDVLDLVREYFQMELDETSLSYERLITHLRFLAQRIYTSETIDDDTGLSEFPGMIEQIYPEEYQCSRKVKEYIEKTYGHQVSEEEVAYLAVHLKRVRTQKGE
;
A
#
# COMPACT_ATOMS: atom_id res chain seq x y z
N MET A 1 -27.76 -12.17 -5.13
CA MET A 1 -28.73 -11.50 -4.25
C MET A 1 -28.24 -10.10 -4.01
N SER A 2 -28.92 -9.19 -4.65
CA SER A 2 -28.61 -7.75 -4.79
C SER A 2 -29.13 -6.99 -3.57
N ARG A 3 -28.25 -6.33 -2.79
CA ARG A 3 -28.61 -5.22 -1.87
C ARG A 3 -27.41 -4.73 -1.05
N TYR A 4 -26.34 -4.25 -1.68
CA TYR A 4 -25.32 -3.35 -1.08
C TYR A 4 -24.62 -2.49 -2.14
N LEU A 5 -25.38 -2.01 -3.10
CA LEU A 5 -24.96 -0.98 -4.05
C LEU A 5 -26.02 0.14 -4.01
N GLY A 6 -25.86 1.04 -3.07
CA GLY A 6 -26.76 2.15 -2.90
C GLY A 6 -26.08 3.35 -2.25
N ARG A 7 -25.06 3.89 -2.87
CA ARG A 7 -24.74 5.32 -2.93
C ARG A 7 -23.97 5.52 -4.23
N ASP A 8 -24.63 6.08 -5.20
CA ASP A 8 -23.97 6.74 -6.33
C ASP A 8 -23.04 7.81 -5.74
N ILE A 9 -21.79 7.44 -5.54
CA ILE A 9 -20.72 8.42 -5.29
C ILE A 9 -20.58 9.10 -6.63
N ASP A 10 -21.08 10.33 -6.72
CA ASP A 10 -20.90 11.17 -7.90
C ASP A 10 -19.39 11.39 -8.09
N LEU A 11 -18.80 10.55 -8.95
CA LEU A 11 -17.38 10.56 -9.29
C LEU A 11 -16.91 11.95 -9.77
N ARG A 12 -17.83 12.82 -10.20
CA ARG A 12 -17.53 14.22 -10.56
C ARG A 12 -17.24 15.07 -9.32
N LEU A 13 -17.82 14.78 -8.16
CA LEU A 13 -17.55 15.49 -6.90
C LEU A 13 -16.22 15.04 -6.26
N VAL A 14 -15.80 13.80 -6.44
CA VAL A 14 -14.50 13.31 -5.97
C VAL A 14 -13.36 13.93 -6.81
N PHE A 15 -13.58 14.15 -8.09
CA PHE A 15 -12.62 14.85 -8.97
C PHE A 15 -12.41 16.33 -8.61
N PHE A 16 -13.33 16.97 -7.89
CA PHE A 16 -13.27 18.42 -7.61
C PHE A 16 -12.67 18.76 -6.24
N ILE A 17 -12.42 17.79 -5.36
CA ILE A 17 -11.94 18.04 -3.98
C ILE A 17 -10.49 17.56 -3.78
N ILE A 18 -9.91 16.80 -4.71
CA ILE A 18 -8.50 16.41 -4.60
C ILE A 18 -7.64 17.52 -5.21
N ASP A 19 -7.07 18.25 -4.31
CA ASP A 19 -6.17 19.38 -4.44
C ASP A 19 -5.13 19.22 -5.55
N VAL A 20 -5.49 19.68 -6.75
CA VAL A 20 -4.57 19.85 -7.88
C VAL A 20 -3.58 21.00 -7.59
N GLU A 21 -3.82 21.80 -6.54
CA GLU A 21 -3.03 23.00 -6.25
C GLU A 21 -1.68 22.71 -5.59
N SER A 22 -1.53 21.67 -4.78
CA SER A 22 -0.24 21.44 -4.10
C SER A 22 0.87 20.91 -5.00
N GLU A 23 0.53 20.28 -6.14
CA GLU A 23 1.52 19.77 -7.11
C GLU A 23 1.90 20.80 -8.21
N ARG A 24 1.15 21.91 -8.35
CA ARG A 24 1.45 22.95 -9.33
C ARG A 24 2.58 23.90 -8.93
N TYR A 25 2.87 24.06 -7.64
CA TYR A 25 3.86 25.02 -7.14
C TYR A 25 5.34 24.70 -7.49
N GLY A 26 5.63 23.57 -8.15
CA GLY A 26 6.97 23.23 -8.62
C GLY A 26 7.11 23.17 -10.14
N ALA A 27 6.07 23.55 -10.91
CA ALA A 27 6.05 23.37 -12.36
C ALA A 27 6.71 24.52 -13.15
N LEU A 28 7.00 25.66 -12.51
CA LEU A 28 7.64 26.81 -13.13
C LEU A 28 9.09 26.48 -13.51
N GLY A 29 9.42 26.61 -14.81
CA GLY A 29 10.82 26.55 -15.27
C GLY A 29 11.36 25.16 -15.64
N MET A 30 10.54 24.10 -15.67
CA MET A 30 11.01 22.77 -16.08
C MET A 30 11.54 22.75 -17.50
N ARG A 31 12.75 22.23 -17.69
CA ARG A 31 13.38 22.08 -19.00
C ARG A 31 13.42 20.61 -19.42
N ILE A 32 13.03 20.37 -20.66
CA ILE A 32 13.05 19.02 -21.23
C ILE A 32 14.50 18.52 -21.31
N ASP A 33 14.74 17.38 -20.69
CA ASP A 33 15.94 16.60 -20.87
C ASP A 33 15.78 15.67 -22.07
N ARG A 34 14.69 14.89 -22.11
CA ARG A 34 14.42 13.93 -23.18
C ARG A 34 12.93 13.78 -23.46
N VAL A 35 12.55 13.76 -24.73
CA VAL A 35 11.20 13.37 -25.15
C VAL A 35 11.11 11.84 -25.14
N ILE A 36 10.19 11.30 -24.33
CA ILE A 36 9.95 9.85 -24.23
C ILE A 36 8.93 9.45 -25.29
N ASN A 37 7.80 10.15 -25.33
CA ASN A 37 6.78 10.03 -26.38
C ASN A 37 5.98 11.35 -26.48
N ASN A 38 4.93 11.39 -27.31
CA ASN A 38 4.14 12.61 -27.50
C ASN A 38 3.46 13.15 -26.22
N ASN A 39 3.25 12.31 -25.21
CA ASN A 39 2.52 12.66 -24.00
C ASN A 39 3.37 12.54 -22.72
N VAL A 40 4.63 12.15 -22.84
CA VAL A 40 5.55 11.97 -21.69
C VAL A 40 6.94 12.47 -22.06
N VAL A 41 7.52 13.28 -21.18
CA VAL A 41 8.89 13.77 -21.31
C VAL A 41 9.66 13.58 -19.98
N SER A 42 10.97 13.38 -20.05
CA SER A 42 11.89 13.60 -18.94
C SER A 42 12.25 15.08 -18.93
N ALA A 43 12.28 15.69 -17.75
CA ALA A 43 12.61 17.09 -17.56
C ALA A 43 13.44 17.29 -16.29
N VAL A 44 14.06 18.47 -16.20
CA VAL A 44 14.82 18.88 -15.01
C VAL A 44 14.18 20.15 -14.45
N GLU A 45 13.89 20.15 -13.16
CA GLU A 45 13.41 21.31 -12.41
C GLU A 45 14.54 22.34 -12.21
N GLU A 46 14.21 23.56 -11.81
CA GLU A 46 15.20 24.63 -11.55
C GLU A 46 16.23 24.25 -10.47
N ASN A 47 15.83 23.41 -9.50
CA ASN A 47 16.69 22.90 -8.44
C ASN A 47 17.61 21.75 -8.87
N GLY A 48 17.54 21.33 -10.16
CA GLY A 48 18.32 20.23 -10.72
C GLY A 48 17.69 18.83 -10.52
N THR A 49 16.49 18.74 -9.95
CA THR A 49 15.81 17.43 -9.76
C THR A 49 15.26 16.93 -11.09
N GLU A 50 15.56 15.67 -11.42
CA GLU A 50 15.00 15.00 -12.58
C GLU A 50 13.57 14.55 -12.29
N VAL A 51 12.66 14.78 -13.25
CA VAL A 51 11.25 14.44 -13.17
C VAL A 51 10.77 13.84 -14.48
N VAL A 52 9.67 13.05 -14.42
CA VAL A 52 8.93 12.68 -15.62
C VAL A 52 7.63 13.47 -15.63
N VAL A 53 7.34 14.14 -16.74
CA VAL A 53 6.15 14.97 -16.93
C VAL A 53 5.23 14.30 -17.94
N MET A 54 3.96 14.13 -17.55
CA MET A 54 2.87 13.65 -18.40
C MET A 54 1.92 14.79 -18.70
N GLY A 55 1.45 14.83 -19.95
CA GLY A 55 0.41 15.74 -20.40
C GLY A 55 0.11 15.59 -21.88
N LYS A 56 -1.08 15.97 -22.29
CA LYS A 56 -1.52 15.83 -23.68
C LYS A 56 -0.65 16.66 -24.62
N GLY A 57 0.12 15.96 -25.45
CA GLY A 57 1.00 16.60 -26.44
C GLY A 57 2.23 17.28 -25.83
N VAL A 58 2.56 17.05 -24.56
CA VAL A 58 3.70 17.68 -23.86
C VAL A 58 5.05 17.42 -24.54
N GLY A 59 5.18 16.31 -25.28
CA GLY A 59 6.37 15.97 -26.06
C GLY A 59 6.25 16.31 -27.57
N PHE A 60 5.07 16.74 -28.02
CA PHE A 60 4.86 16.98 -29.45
C PHE A 60 5.65 18.19 -29.94
N GLN A 61 6.52 18.00 -30.96
CA GLN A 61 7.45 18.99 -31.48
C GLN A 61 8.43 19.63 -30.48
N MET A 62 8.55 19.04 -29.30
CA MET A 62 9.46 19.49 -28.24
C MET A 62 10.86 18.88 -28.39
N ARG A 63 11.88 19.60 -27.88
CA ARG A 63 13.29 19.19 -27.95
C ARG A 63 13.99 19.46 -26.62
N HIS A 64 15.15 18.80 -26.44
CA HIS A 64 16.02 19.04 -25.29
C HIS A 64 16.27 20.54 -25.05
N GLY A 65 16.20 20.98 -23.81
CA GLY A 65 16.43 22.37 -23.38
C GLY A 65 15.23 23.30 -23.48
N MET A 66 14.12 22.90 -24.14
CA MET A 66 12.90 23.70 -24.20
C MET A 66 12.18 23.69 -22.85
N THR A 67 11.56 24.79 -22.47
CA THR A 67 10.70 24.88 -21.28
C THR A 67 9.32 24.30 -21.60
N ILE A 68 8.79 23.51 -20.65
CA ILE A 68 7.46 22.92 -20.77
C ILE A 68 6.41 23.99 -20.46
N PRO A 69 5.43 24.23 -21.34
CA PRO A 69 4.29 25.11 -21.04
C PRO A 69 3.46 24.54 -19.89
N GLU A 70 3.16 25.36 -18.87
CA GLU A 70 2.46 24.92 -17.66
C GLU A 70 1.08 24.32 -17.97
N GLU A 71 0.38 24.88 -18.95
CA GLU A 71 -0.93 24.42 -19.40
C GLU A 71 -0.93 23.01 -20.02
N GLN A 72 0.23 22.51 -20.43
CA GLN A 72 0.39 21.16 -20.97
C GLN A 72 0.74 20.12 -19.89
N ILE A 73 1.00 20.55 -18.67
CA ILE A 73 1.38 19.67 -17.56
C ILE A 73 0.13 19.15 -16.88
N GLU A 74 -0.14 17.85 -17.03
CA GLU A 74 -1.21 17.15 -16.31
C GLU A 74 -0.69 16.52 -15.02
N LYS A 75 0.54 15.98 -15.06
CA LYS A 75 1.14 15.29 -13.90
C LYS A 75 2.66 15.35 -13.95
N VAL A 76 3.27 15.52 -12.77
CA VAL A 76 4.72 15.43 -12.55
C VAL A 76 5.03 14.27 -11.63
N PHE A 77 5.89 13.35 -12.07
CA PHE A 77 6.33 12.20 -11.31
C PHE A 77 7.73 12.47 -10.75
N ARG A 78 7.84 12.37 -9.43
CA ARG A 78 9.10 12.42 -8.69
C ARG A 78 9.30 11.08 -8.01
N LEU A 79 10.43 10.43 -8.21
CA LEU A 79 10.75 9.13 -7.60
C LEU A 79 11.91 9.29 -6.63
N ASP A 80 12.01 8.37 -5.69
CA ASP A 80 12.92 8.49 -4.54
C ASP A 80 14.40 8.39 -4.91
N ASN A 81 14.71 7.76 -6.06
CA ASN A 81 16.09 7.57 -6.46
C ASN A 81 16.25 7.50 -8.00
N PRO A 82 17.46 7.79 -8.53
CA PRO A 82 17.74 7.79 -9.97
C PRO A 82 17.48 6.44 -10.66
N SER A 83 17.75 5.31 -10.00
CA SER A 83 17.53 3.98 -10.57
C SER A 83 16.04 3.72 -10.82
N SER A 84 15.18 4.06 -9.85
CA SER A 84 13.72 3.98 -10.02
C SER A 84 13.22 4.93 -11.11
N MET A 85 13.81 6.12 -11.21
CA MET A 85 13.49 7.09 -12.25
C MET A 85 13.82 6.54 -13.64
N ASP A 86 14.98 5.93 -13.83
CA ASP A 86 15.39 5.32 -15.11
C ASP A 86 14.50 4.12 -15.47
N GLN A 87 14.14 3.28 -14.50
CA GLN A 87 13.20 2.18 -14.71
C GLN A 87 11.82 2.71 -15.12
N PHE A 88 11.33 3.76 -14.45
CA PHE A 88 10.04 4.37 -14.78
C PHE A 88 10.03 4.99 -16.17
N LYS A 89 11.09 5.71 -16.57
CA LYS A 89 11.23 6.25 -17.95
C LYS A 89 11.18 5.14 -18.99
N ASN A 90 11.86 4.03 -18.76
CA ASN A 90 11.85 2.88 -19.67
C ASN A 90 10.46 2.23 -19.74
N LEU A 91 9.80 2.05 -18.59
CA LEU A 91 8.45 1.51 -18.51
C LEU A 91 7.47 2.38 -19.34
N VAL A 92 7.40 3.68 -19.05
CA VAL A 92 6.44 4.59 -19.72
C VAL A 92 6.74 4.81 -21.21
N ALA A 93 7.98 4.53 -21.65
CA ALA A 93 8.33 4.57 -23.07
C ALA A 93 7.66 3.46 -23.89
N SER A 94 7.41 2.31 -23.27
CA SER A 94 6.83 1.11 -23.92
C SER A 94 5.33 0.97 -23.70
N LEU A 95 4.75 1.70 -22.74
CA LEU A 95 3.36 1.56 -22.35
C LEU A 95 2.40 2.36 -23.24
N PRO A 96 1.22 1.81 -23.56
CA PRO A 96 0.09 2.62 -24.00
C PRO A 96 -0.24 3.69 -22.95
N PRO A 97 -0.43 4.97 -23.35
CA PRO A 97 -0.68 6.08 -22.41
C PRO A 97 -1.85 5.83 -21.46
N GLU A 98 -2.86 5.11 -21.91
CA GLU A 98 -4.05 4.78 -21.11
C GLU A 98 -3.73 3.91 -19.89
N ARG A 99 -2.75 3.00 -19.98
CA ARG A 99 -2.33 2.17 -18.82
C ARG A 99 -1.66 3.01 -17.73
N LEU A 100 -0.86 4.02 -18.14
CA LEU A 100 -0.27 4.98 -17.19
C LEU A 100 -1.35 5.86 -16.54
N GLN A 101 -2.34 6.29 -17.30
CA GLN A 101 -3.46 7.07 -16.77
C GLN A 101 -4.26 6.27 -15.74
N ILE A 102 -4.58 5.00 -16.03
CA ILE A 102 -5.29 4.10 -15.10
C ILE A 102 -4.53 3.96 -13.78
N SER A 103 -3.24 3.63 -13.84
CA SER A 103 -2.43 3.47 -12.61
C SER A 103 -2.34 4.77 -11.82
N THR A 104 -2.21 5.92 -12.50
CA THR A 104 -2.19 7.25 -11.87
C THR A 104 -3.51 7.55 -11.16
N GLU A 105 -4.66 7.27 -11.78
CA GLU A 105 -5.97 7.44 -11.17
C GLU A 105 -6.17 6.56 -9.93
N VAL A 106 -5.76 5.28 -10.00
CA VAL A 106 -5.81 4.37 -8.84
C VAL A 106 -4.96 4.92 -7.69
N ILE A 107 -3.75 5.41 -7.97
CA ILE A 107 -2.86 5.98 -6.94
C ILE A 107 -3.45 7.26 -6.33
N GLN A 108 -4.05 8.13 -7.14
CA GLN A 108 -4.72 9.33 -6.64
C GLN A 108 -5.93 8.98 -5.77
N TYR A 109 -6.75 8.02 -6.19
CA TYR A 109 -7.86 7.52 -5.40
C TYR A 109 -7.37 6.94 -4.06
N ALA A 110 -6.29 6.14 -4.07
CA ALA A 110 -5.68 5.59 -2.86
C ALA A 110 -5.23 6.69 -1.89
N LYS A 111 -4.53 7.73 -2.37
CA LYS A 111 -4.12 8.88 -1.55
C LYS A 111 -5.32 9.60 -0.91
N GLY A 112 -6.41 9.76 -1.65
CA GLY A 112 -7.62 10.40 -1.15
C GLY A 112 -8.37 9.58 -0.10
N VAL A 113 -8.50 8.26 -0.31
CA VAL A 113 -9.21 7.35 0.60
C VAL A 113 -8.45 7.12 1.89
N LEU A 114 -7.14 6.78 1.78
CA LEU A 114 -6.34 6.40 2.94
C LEU A 114 -5.89 7.61 3.77
N ASN A 115 -5.89 8.80 3.18
CA ASN A 115 -5.33 10.02 3.81
C ASN A 115 -3.93 9.78 4.41
N LYS A 116 -3.11 8.98 3.71
CA LYS A 116 -1.75 8.61 4.09
C LYS A 116 -0.76 9.01 3.02
N LYS A 117 0.49 9.21 3.43
CA LYS A 117 1.59 9.42 2.50
C LYS A 117 2.01 8.07 1.92
N LEU A 118 1.97 7.94 0.60
CA LEU A 118 2.47 6.77 -0.13
C LEU A 118 3.86 7.06 -0.69
N SER A 119 4.74 6.06 -0.65
CA SER A 119 6.05 6.15 -1.30
C SER A 119 5.89 6.49 -2.78
N PRO A 120 6.63 7.48 -3.31
CA PRO A 120 6.60 7.84 -4.73
C PRO A 120 6.90 6.67 -5.67
N ASN A 121 7.63 5.66 -5.23
CA ASN A 121 7.92 4.46 -6.01
C ASN A 121 6.67 3.66 -6.41
N ILE A 122 5.50 3.94 -5.81
CA ILE A 122 4.23 3.31 -6.21
C ILE A 122 3.90 3.59 -7.69
N TYR A 123 4.28 4.75 -8.23
CA TYR A 123 4.06 5.05 -9.64
C TYR A 123 4.81 4.08 -10.57
N LEU A 124 6.00 3.65 -10.19
CA LEU A 124 6.72 2.60 -10.90
C LEU A 124 6.09 1.23 -10.66
N THR A 125 6.00 0.82 -9.39
CA THR A 125 5.67 -0.58 -9.03
C THR A 125 4.23 -0.96 -9.36
N LEU A 126 3.26 -0.07 -9.15
CA LEU A 126 1.86 -0.34 -9.48
C LEU A 126 1.59 -0.24 -10.99
N THR A 127 2.23 0.71 -11.69
CA THR A 127 2.10 0.82 -13.15
C THR A 127 2.65 -0.42 -13.84
N ASP A 128 3.82 -0.90 -13.41
CA ASP A 128 4.43 -2.14 -13.92
C ASP A 128 3.54 -3.35 -13.65
N HIS A 129 3.02 -3.47 -12.40
CA HIS A 129 2.11 -4.56 -12.05
C HIS A 129 0.83 -4.57 -12.90
N ILE A 130 0.14 -3.43 -13.03
CA ILE A 130 -1.09 -3.34 -13.84
C ILE A 130 -0.80 -3.69 -15.30
N ASN A 131 0.31 -3.18 -15.85
CA ASN A 131 0.71 -3.51 -17.22
C ASN A 131 0.93 -5.00 -17.39
N PHE A 132 1.72 -5.61 -16.51
CA PHE A 132 2.02 -7.03 -16.55
C PHE A 132 0.76 -7.91 -16.34
N ALA A 133 -0.16 -7.50 -15.46
CA ALA A 133 -1.43 -8.18 -15.27
C ALA A 133 -2.29 -8.17 -16.54
N ILE A 134 -2.34 -7.03 -17.25
CA ILE A 134 -3.05 -6.90 -18.54
C ILE A 134 -2.42 -7.84 -19.60
N GLU A 135 -1.10 -7.86 -19.71
CA GLU A 135 -0.40 -8.73 -20.66
C GLU A 135 -0.67 -10.21 -20.37
N ARG A 136 -0.56 -10.64 -19.11
CA ARG A 136 -0.89 -12.00 -18.67
C ARG A 136 -2.34 -12.38 -18.98
N PHE A 137 -3.27 -11.46 -18.73
CA PHE A 137 -4.69 -11.69 -19.02
C PHE A 137 -4.92 -11.92 -20.52
N GLN A 138 -4.28 -11.11 -21.37
CA GLN A 138 -4.36 -11.27 -22.84
C GLN A 138 -3.77 -12.60 -23.33
N GLU A 139 -2.78 -13.13 -22.61
CA GLU A 139 -2.18 -14.44 -22.87
C GLU A 139 -2.91 -15.60 -22.17
N HIS A 140 -4.07 -15.35 -21.55
CA HIS A 140 -4.87 -16.32 -20.79
C HIS A 140 -4.12 -16.95 -19.60
N MET A 141 -3.09 -16.28 -19.07
CA MET A 141 -2.34 -16.68 -17.89
C MET A 141 -2.93 -16.01 -16.65
N LEU A 142 -3.89 -16.68 -16.01
CA LEU A 142 -4.50 -16.20 -14.76
C LEU A 142 -3.88 -16.93 -13.58
N PHE A 143 -3.44 -16.17 -12.59
CA PHE A 143 -2.90 -16.70 -11.33
C PHE A 143 -3.77 -16.24 -10.16
N GLY A 144 -4.04 -17.17 -9.23
CA GLY A 144 -4.67 -16.83 -7.96
C GLY A 144 -3.68 -16.12 -7.03
N ASN A 145 -4.18 -15.23 -6.21
CA ASN A 145 -3.38 -14.63 -5.13
C ASN A 145 -3.51 -15.50 -3.87
N PRO A 146 -2.44 -16.15 -3.40
CA PRO A 146 -2.51 -17.04 -2.24
C PRO A 146 -2.84 -16.32 -0.94
N LEU A 147 -2.76 -14.98 -0.90
CA LEU A 147 -3.07 -14.13 0.26
C LEU A 147 -4.39 -13.37 0.10
N LEU A 148 -5.25 -13.76 -0.86
CA LEU A 148 -6.52 -13.07 -1.10
C LEU A 148 -7.38 -12.95 0.16
N ARG A 149 -7.47 -14.02 0.95
CA ARG A 149 -8.27 -14.06 2.18
C ARG A 149 -7.69 -13.11 3.24
N GLU A 150 -6.40 -13.19 3.47
CA GLU A 150 -5.65 -12.38 4.42
C GLU A 150 -5.70 -10.90 4.06
N VAL A 151 -5.47 -10.56 2.78
CA VAL A 151 -5.55 -9.18 2.29
C VAL A 151 -6.95 -8.60 2.50
N ARG A 152 -7.99 -9.34 2.19
CA ARG A 152 -9.38 -8.90 2.43
C ARG A 152 -9.70 -8.69 3.91
N ALA A 153 -9.12 -9.50 4.78
CA ALA A 153 -9.37 -9.43 6.22
C ALA A 153 -8.57 -8.30 6.88
N PHE A 154 -7.29 -8.13 6.51
CA PHE A 154 -6.35 -7.26 7.20
C PHE A 154 -6.21 -5.86 6.60
N TYR A 155 -6.46 -5.71 5.29
CA TYR A 155 -6.25 -4.50 4.49
C TYR A 155 -7.54 -4.10 3.76
N LYS A 156 -8.62 -3.89 4.54
CA LYS A 156 -9.97 -3.67 3.99
C LYS A 156 -10.05 -2.45 3.05
N GLU A 157 -9.42 -1.34 3.43
CA GLU A 157 -9.42 -0.10 2.64
C GLU A 157 -8.59 -0.27 1.36
N GLU A 158 -7.40 -0.86 1.51
CA GLU A 158 -6.49 -1.10 0.38
C GLU A 158 -7.09 -2.12 -0.61
N TYR A 159 -7.81 -3.15 -0.11
CA TYR A 159 -8.54 -4.09 -0.96
C TYR A 159 -9.71 -3.42 -1.70
N MET A 160 -10.42 -2.51 -1.05
CA MET A 160 -11.48 -1.72 -1.70
C MET A 160 -10.91 -0.85 -2.83
N ILE A 161 -9.72 -0.27 -2.65
CA ILE A 161 -9.02 0.46 -3.71
C ILE A 161 -8.62 -0.49 -4.85
N GLY A 162 -8.16 -1.71 -4.53
CA GLY A 162 -7.92 -2.75 -5.52
C GLY A 162 -9.16 -3.09 -6.34
N THR A 163 -10.33 -3.22 -5.69
CA THR A 163 -11.60 -3.45 -6.38
C THR A 163 -11.97 -2.28 -7.31
N PHE A 164 -11.79 -1.03 -6.85
CA PHE A 164 -11.97 0.16 -7.68
C PHE A 164 -11.06 0.12 -8.92
N ALA A 165 -9.81 -0.34 -8.77
CA ALA A 165 -8.89 -0.47 -9.90
C ALA A 165 -9.40 -1.47 -10.95
N LEU A 166 -9.97 -2.61 -10.52
CA LEU A 166 -10.56 -3.60 -11.44
C LEU A 166 -11.74 -3.01 -12.21
N ASP A 167 -12.64 -2.31 -11.53
CA ASP A 167 -13.78 -1.63 -12.17
C ASP A 167 -13.34 -0.55 -13.17
N LEU A 168 -12.26 0.16 -12.86
CA LEU A 168 -11.69 1.17 -13.76
C LEU A 168 -11.09 0.55 -15.01
N ILE A 169 -10.35 -0.55 -14.85
CA ILE A 169 -9.73 -1.30 -15.95
C ILE A 169 -10.81 -1.90 -16.85
N GLU A 170 -11.85 -2.51 -16.27
CA GLU A 170 -12.96 -3.07 -17.04
C GLU A 170 -13.69 -2.00 -17.86
N ARG A 171 -14.00 -0.85 -17.26
CA ARG A 171 -14.67 0.26 -17.95
C ARG A 171 -13.84 0.86 -19.09
N ARG A 172 -12.51 0.94 -18.94
CA ARG A 172 -11.65 1.59 -19.93
C ARG A 172 -11.12 0.63 -21.00
N LEU A 173 -10.74 -0.58 -20.60
CA LEU A 173 -10.07 -1.53 -21.47
C LEU A 173 -10.95 -2.73 -21.82
N GLY A 174 -12.13 -2.89 -21.23
CA GLY A 174 -12.99 -4.07 -21.41
C GLY A 174 -12.40 -5.36 -20.83
N ILE A 175 -11.48 -5.27 -19.88
CA ILE A 175 -10.80 -6.40 -19.24
C ILE A 175 -11.41 -6.65 -17.87
N ALA A 176 -12.13 -7.77 -17.74
CA ALA A 176 -12.69 -8.22 -16.46
C ALA A 176 -11.70 -9.14 -15.74
N PHE A 177 -10.92 -8.58 -14.82
CA PHE A 177 -9.98 -9.34 -14.01
C PHE A 177 -10.65 -10.18 -12.93
N PRO A 178 -10.05 -11.32 -12.51
CA PRO A 178 -10.45 -12.03 -11.32
C PRO A 178 -10.20 -11.17 -10.06
N VAL A 179 -10.96 -11.42 -9.00
CA VAL A 179 -10.86 -10.70 -7.71
C VAL A 179 -9.49 -10.80 -7.04
N ASP A 180 -8.70 -11.79 -7.42
CA ASP A 180 -7.33 -12.00 -6.98
C ASP A 180 -6.42 -10.82 -7.33
N GLU A 181 -6.63 -10.17 -8.48
CA GLU A 181 -5.87 -9.00 -8.87
C GLU A 181 -6.17 -7.78 -7.98
N ALA A 182 -7.38 -7.68 -7.40
CA ALA A 182 -7.66 -6.65 -6.40
C ALA A 182 -6.77 -6.80 -5.16
N ALA A 183 -6.52 -8.04 -4.71
CA ALA A 183 -5.61 -8.31 -3.60
C ALA A 183 -4.15 -8.01 -3.97
N SER A 184 -3.74 -8.31 -5.19
CA SER A 184 -2.39 -7.98 -5.67
C SER A 184 -2.17 -6.46 -5.71
N ILE A 185 -3.12 -5.71 -6.24
CA ILE A 185 -3.09 -4.23 -6.24
C ILE A 185 -3.06 -3.67 -4.81
N ALA A 186 -3.90 -4.22 -3.91
CA ALA A 186 -3.90 -3.84 -2.50
C ALA A 186 -2.53 -4.01 -1.84
N LEU A 187 -1.83 -5.12 -2.09
CA LEU A 187 -0.47 -5.35 -1.58
C LEU A 187 0.55 -4.32 -2.11
N HIS A 188 0.41 -3.83 -3.35
CA HIS A 188 1.24 -2.73 -3.85
C HIS A 188 0.98 -1.42 -3.10
N ILE A 189 -0.27 -1.17 -2.72
CA ILE A 189 -0.64 0.02 -1.93
C ILE A 189 -0.06 -0.10 -0.52
N VAL A 190 -0.27 -1.23 0.16
CA VAL A 190 0.32 -1.51 1.49
C VAL A 190 1.85 -1.38 1.46
N ASN A 191 2.49 -1.91 0.43
CA ASN A 191 3.93 -1.78 0.24
C ASN A 191 4.38 -0.31 0.16
N ALA A 192 3.60 0.52 -0.52
CA ALA A 192 3.88 1.95 -0.62
C ALA A 192 3.59 2.73 0.68
N GLU A 193 2.61 2.29 1.49
CA GLU A 193 2.36 2.85 2.81
C GLU A 193 3.52 2.57 3.77
N TYR A 194 4.04 1.34 3.75
CA TYR A 194 5.12 0.92 4.64
C TYR A 194 6.51 1.29 4.12
N ASN A 195 6.61 1.74 2.87
CA ASN A 195 7.87 2.02 2.18
C ASN A 195 8.88 0.86 2.28
N THR A 196 8.38 -0.37 2.12
CA THR A 196 9.14 -1.63 2.21
C THR A 196 9.35 -2.25 0.83
N LYS A 197 9.92 -3.47 0.79
CA LYS A 197 9.93 -4.29 -0.43
C LYS A 197 8.68 -5.16 -0.48
N MET A 198 8.22 -5.51 -1.67
CA MET A 198 7.03 -6.36 -1.84
C MET A 198 7.16 -7.70 -1.08
N ARG A 199 8.35 -8.29 -1.04
CA ARG A 199 8.61 -9.51 -0.26
C ARG A 199 8.30 -9.29 1.22
N ASP A 200 8.76 -8.18 1.78
CA ASP A 200 8.56 -7.86 3.20
C ASP A 200 7.07 -7.67 3.50
N THR A 201 6.32 -7.01 2.59
CA THR A 201 4.86 -6.84 2.71
C THR A 201 4.12 -8.19 2.72
N ILE A 202 4.57 -9.14 1.90
CA ILE A 202 4.03 -10.51 1.88
C ILE A 202 4.32 -11.22 3.21
N ASP A 203 5.54 -11.13 3.71
CA ASP A 203 5.96 -11.76 4.95
C ASP A 203 5.25 -11.11 6.17
N ILE A 204 5.10 -9.78 6.19
CA ILE A 204 4.27 -9.06 7.18
C ILE A 204 2.84 -9.64 7.21
N THR A 205 2.23 -9.84 6.04
CA THR A 205 0.87 -10.38 5.95
C THR A 205 0.79 -11.79 6.51
N ARG A 206 1.80 -12.63 6.25
CA ARG A 206 1.89 -13.99 6.79
C ARG A 206 2.09 -13.99 8.30
N ILE A 207 2.96 -13.14 8.83
CA ILE A 207 3.16 -13.01 10.29
C ILE A 207 1.84 -12.72 11.00
N ILE A 208 1.03 -11.82 10.48
CA ILE A 208 -0.27 -11.50 11.08
C ILE A 208 -1.14 -12.76 11.14
N GLN A 209 -1.22 -13.53 10.07
CA GLN A 209 -2.01 -14.75 10.01
C GLN A 209 -1.46 -15.81 10.98
N ASP A 210 -0.15 -16.06 10.98
CA ASP A 210 0.50 -17.05 11.84
C ASP A 210 0.28 -16.73 13.32
N VAL A 211 0.35 -15.44 13.70
CA VAL A 211 0.07 -14.99 15.07
C VAL A 211 -1.39 -15.24 15.45
N LEU A 212 -2.34 -14.96 14.55
CA LEU A 212 -3.75 -15.24 14.83
C LEU A 212 -4.02 -16.73 15.00
N ASP A 213 -3.39 -17.57 14.17
CA ASP A 213 -3.54 -19.04 14.27
C ASP A 213 -2.93 -19.56 15.57
N LEU A 214 -1.75 -19.06 15.96
CA LEU A 214 -1.14 -19.39 17.25
C LEU A 214 -2.02 -18.98 18.44
N VAL A 215 -2.64 -17.79 18.38
CA VAL A 215 -3.56 -17.31 19.43
C VAL A 215 -4.81 -18.19 19.51
N ARG A 216 -5.42 -18.54 18.35
CA ARG A 216 -6.57 -19.48 18.30
C ARG A 216 -6.22 -20.83 18.91
N GLU A 217 -5.06 -21.38 18.55
CA GLU A 217 -4.59 -22.66 19.07
C GLU A 217 -4.29 -22.59 20.57
N TYR A 218 -3.58 -21.53 21.02
CA TYR A 218 -3.20 -21.40 22.43
C TYR A 218 -4.40 -21.32 23.36
N PHE A 219 -5.41 -20.53 23.01
CA PHE A 219 -6.60 -20.34 23.84
C PHE A 219 -7.75 -21.29 23.50
N GLN A 220 -7.59 -22.16 22.49
CA GLN A 220 -8.64 -23.07 22.01
C GLN A 220 -9.96 -22.33 21.73
N MET A 221 -9.87 -21.18 21.04
CA MET A 221 -11.01 -20.29 20.80
C MET A 221 -11.04 -19.76 19.38
N GLU A 222 -12.26 -19.53 18.86
CA GLU A 222 -12.47 -18.73 17.65
C GLU A 222 -12.46 -17.24 18.00
N LEU A 223 -11.84 -16.45 17.13
CA LEU A 223 -11.82 -14.99 17.23
C LEU A 223 -13.05 -14.41 16.52
N ASP A 224 -13.74 -13.48 17.16
CA ASP A 224 -14.84 -12.75 16.52
C ASP A 224 -14.26 -11.64 15.61
N GLU A 225 -14.16 -11.97 14.30
CA GLU A 225 -13.60 -11.10 13.28
C GLU A 225 -14.45 -9.83 13.04
N THR A 226 -15.68 -9.75 13.60
CA THR A 226 -16.55 -8.60 13.49
C THR A 226 -16.42 -7.60 14.66
N SER A 227 -15.68 -7.98 15.69
CA SER A 227 -15.57 -7.20 16.93
C SER A 227 -14.55 -6.07 16.81
N LEU A 228 -14.79 -4.97 17.52
CA LEU A 228 -13.84 -3.86 17.63
C LEU A 228 -12.51 -4.29 18.28
N SER A 229 -12.53 -5.28 19.17
CA SER A 229 -11.31 -5.79 19.79
C SER A 229 -10.45 -6.54 18.79
N TYR A 230 -11.06 -7.31 17.89
CA TYR A 230 -10.35 -7.95 16.79
C TYR A 230 -9.75 -6.91 15.82
N GLU A 231 -10.50 -5.90 15.42
CA GLU A 231 -9.98 -4.82 14.56
C GLU A 231 -8.76 -4.11 15.18
N ARG A 232 -8.81 -3.87 16.50
CA ARG A 232 -7.68 -3.28 17.23
C ARG A 232 -6.49 -4.24 17.31
N LEU A 233 -6.72 -5.54 17.48
CA LEU A 233 -5.67 -6.56 17.45
C LEU A 233 -5.00 -6.59 16.07
N ILE A 234 -5.76 -6.63 14.97
CA ILE A 234 -5.22 -6.58 13.60
C ILE A 234 -4.39 -5.31 13.40
N THR A 235 -4.91 -4.16 13.81
CA THR A 235 -4.17 -2.89 13.71
C THR A 235 -2.84 -2.95 14.45
N HIS A 236 -2.83 -3.48 15.68
CA HIS A 236 -1.60 -3.65 16.46
C HIS A 236 -0.64 -4.61 15.76
N LEU A 237 -1.11 -5.76 15.27
CA LEU A 237 -0.28 -6.74 14.57
C LEU A 237 0.31 -6.18 13.26
N ARG A 238 -0.43 -5.35 12.53
CA ARG A 238 0.10 -4.64 11.35
C ARG A 238 1.29 -3.76 11.73
N PHE A 239 1.16 -2.94 12.79
CA PHE A 239 2.25 -2.08 13.27
C PHE A 239 3.42 -2.87 13.85
N LEU A 240 3.17 -3.92 14.62
CA LEU A 240 4.20 -4.81 15.15
C LEU A 240 5.01 -5.42 14.00
N ALA A 241 4.34 -6.06 13.04
CA ALA A 241 5.00 -6.69 11.92
C ALA A 241 5.76 -5.69 11.03
N GLN A 242 5.22 -4.48 10.83
CA GLN A 242 5.92 -3.40 10.13
C GLN A 242 7.23 -3.02 10.84
N ARG A 243 7.20 -2.72 12.15
CA ARG A 243 8.39 -2.35 12.92
C ARG A 243 9.47 -3.42 12.90
N ILE A 244 9.08 -4.68 12.98
CA ILE A 244 10.00 -5.83 12.86
C ILE A 244 10.80 -5.74 11.55
N TYR A 245 10.20 -5.34 10.43
CA TYR A 245 10.86 -5.26 9.14
C TYR A 245 11.58 -3.94 8.87
N THR A 246 11.09 -2.82 9.44
CA THR A 246 11.74 -1.51 9.25
C THR A 246 12.87 -1.25 10.25
N SER A 247 13.07 -2.15 11.24
CA SER A 247 14.03 -1.97 12.33
C SER A 247 13.79 -0.68 13.13
N GLU A 248 12.57 -0.16 13.11
CA GLU A 248 12.13 0.93 13.97
C GLU A 248 11.88 0.36 15.36
N THR A 249 12.83 0.51 16.26
CA THR A 249 12.64 0.18 17.67
C THR A 249 11.72 1.22 18.32
N ILE A 250 10.84 0.77 19.22
CA ILE A 250 10.22 1.70 20.18
C ILE A 250 11.42 2.24 20.99
N ASP A 251 11.62 3.57 20.98
CA ASP A 251 12.70 4.18 21.75
C ASP A 251 12.63 3.68 23.20
N ASP A 252 13.70 3.03 23.66
CA ASP A 252 13.84 2.51 25.05
C ASP A 252 13.74 3.62 26.12
N ASP A 253 13.70 4.90 25.71
CA ASP A 253 13.69 6.08 26.58
C ASP A 253 12.29 6.52 27.03
N THR A 254 11.24 5.71 26.80
CA THR A 254 9.86 6.04 27.20
C THR A 254 9.59 5.89 28.70
N GLY A 255 10.58 5.50 29.51
CA GLY A 255 10.41 5.31 30.96
C GLY A 255 9.47 4.16 31.34
N LEU A 256 9.16 3.26 30.40
CA LEU A 256 8.22 2.13 30.55
C LEU A 256 8.89 0.81 30.94
N SER A 257 10.09 0.82 31.49
CA SER A 257 10.85 -0.38 31.86
C SER A 257 10.09 -1.33 32.82
N GLU A 258 9.15 -0.82 33.61
CA GLU A 258 8.32 -1.61 34.52
C GLU A 258 7.04 -2.14 33.86
N PHE A 259 6.65 -1.63 32.68
CA PHE A 259 5.40 -1.98 32.00
C PHE A 259 5.28 -3.47 31.68
N PRO A 260 6.28 -4.16 31.10
CA PRO A 260 6.17 -5.58 30.84
C PRO A 260 5.91 -6.42 32.08
N GLY A 261 6.66 -6.17 33.17
CA GLY A 261 6.50 -6.86 34.44
C GLY A 261 5.13 -6.63 35.10
N MET A 262 4.56 -5.43 34.96
CA MET A 262 3.21 -5.13 35.45
C MET A 262 2.16 -5.91 34.63
N ILE A 263 2.27 -5.96 33.31
CA ILE A 263 1.31 -6.68 32.45
C ILE A 263 1.41 -8.19 32.69
N GLU A 264 2.61 -8.74 32.88
CA GLU A 264 2.78 -10.16 33.23
C GLU A 264 2.05 -10.53 34.53
N GLN A 265 2.05 -9.66 35.53
CA GLN A 265 1.33 -9.89 36.80
C GLN A 265 -0.20 -9.77 36.61
N ILE A 266 -0.69 -8.83 35.83
CA ILE A 266 -2.12 -8.57 35.65
C ILE A 266 -2.78 -9.56 34.68
N TYR A 267 -2.07 -9.92 33.59
CA TYR A 267 -2.56 -10.79 32.52
C TYR A 267 -1.61 -11.95 32.21
N PRO A 268 -1.34 -12.84 33.19
CA PRO A 268 -0.29 -13.85 33.05
C PRO A 268 -0.51 -14.83 31.88
N GLU A 269 -1.74 -15.23 31.60
CA GLU A 269 -2.03 -16.16 30.50
C GLU A 269 -1.81 -15.51 29.14
N GLU A 270 -2.28 -14.27 28.97
CA GLU A 270 -2.13 -13.53 27.73
C GLU A 270 -0.65 -13.16 27.49
N TYR A 271 0.08 -12.85 28.56
CA TYR A 271 1.51 -12.58 28.47
C TYR A 271 2.30 -13.83 28.05
N GLN A 272 1.97 -15.00 28.59
CA GLN A 272 2.58 -16.27 28.18
C GLN A 272 2.27 -16.60 26.69
N CYS A 273 1.05 -16.35 26.23
CA CYS A 273 0.72 -16.46 24.80
C CYS A 273 1.59 -15.52 23.95
N SER A 274 1.72 -14.25 24.37
CA SER A 274 2.52 -13.26 23.66
C SER A 274 4.01 -13.62 23.61
N ARG A 275 4.54 -14.25 24.66
CA ARG A 275 5.92 -14.80 24.66
C ARG A 275 6.10 -15.92 23.64
N LYS A 276 5.11 -16.80 23.49
CA LYS A 276 5.15 -17.82 22.42
C LYS A 276 5.10 -17.21 21.04
N VAL A 277 4.33 -16.14 20.85
CA VAL A 277 4.33 -15.37 19.61
C VAL A 277 5.72 -14.81 19.32
N LYS A 278 6.36 -14.17 20.31
CA LYS A 278 7.74 -13.68 20.21
C LYS A 278 8.69 -14.79 19.76
N GLU A 279 8.72 -15.92 20.49
CA GLU A 279 9.58 -17.06 20.19
C GLU A 279 9.36 -17.57 18.74
N TYR A 280 8.09 -17.63 18.31
CA TYR A 280 7.74 -18.06 16.97
C TYR A 280 8.28 -17.08 15.90
N ILE A 281 8.07 -15.77 16.07
CA ILE A 281 8.54 -14.74 15.15
C ILE A 281 10.08 -14.75 15.06
N GLU A 282 10.77 -14.78 16.20
CA GLU A 282 12.22 -14.78 16.26
C GLU A 282 12.82 -16.02 15.60
N LYS A 283 12.22 -17.19 15.80
CA LYS A 283 12.67 -18.46 15.22
C LYS A 283 12.38 -18.57 13.74
N THR A 284 11.19 -18.12 13.30
CA THR A 284 10.71 -18.37 11.92
C THR A 284 11.17 -17.28 10.95
N TYR A 285 11.15 -16.03 11.39
CA TYR A 285 11.44 -14.87 10.56
C TYR A 285 12.79 -14.21 10.86
N GLY A 286 13.45 -14.59 11.98
CA GLY A 286 14.77 -14.08 12.34
C GLY A 286 14.79 -12.65 12.86
N HIS A 287 13.64 -12.08 13.21
CA HIS A 287 13.48 -10.72 13.72
C HIS A 287 13.28 -10.72 15.23
N GLN A 288 13.90 -9.77 15.93
CA GLN A 288 13.75 -9.62 17.38
C GLN A 288 12.43 -8.91 17.71
N VAL A 289 11.78 -9.34 18.80
CA VAL A 289 10.56 -8.72 19.35
C VAL A 289 10.86 -8.25 20.77
N SER A 290 10.61 -6.97 21.07
CA SER A 290 10.90 -6.40 22.39
C SER A 290 9.90 -6.90 23.46
N GLU A 291 10.27 -6.75 24.73
CA GLU A 291 9.37 -7.12 25.85
C GLU A 291 8.16 -6.16 25.95
N GLU A 292 8.32 -4.90 25.53
CA GLU A 292 7.22 -3.93 25.40
C GLU A 292 6.19 -4.40 24.40
N GLU A 293 6.62 -4.93 23.24
CA GLU A 293 5.71 -5.47 22.23
C GLU A 293 4.96 -6.71 22.74
N VAL A 294 5.65 -7.56 23.51
CA VAL A 294 5.01 -8.71 24.20
C VAL A 294 3.92 -8.22 25.15
N ALA A 295 4.19 -7.19 25.93
CA ALA A 295 3.23 -6.61 26.87
C ALA A 295 2.04 -5.95 26.15
N TYR A 296 2.28 -5.17 25.10
CA TYR A 296 1.22 -4.57 24.31
C TYR A 296 0.33 -5.64 23.65
N LEU A 297 0.92 -6.69 23.09
CA LEU A 297 0.15 -7.80 22.52
C LEU A 297 -0.71 -8.46 23.58
N ALA A 298 -0.19 -8.71 24.79
CA ALA A 298 -0.94 -9.31 25.89
C ALA A 298 -2.19 -8.49 26.26
N VAL A 299 -2.10 -7.17 26.28
CA VAL A 299 -3.25 -6.29 26.51
C VAL A 299 -4.32 -6.45 25.42
N HIS A 300 -3.91 -6.54 24.14
CA HIS A 300 -4.84 -6.77 23.05
C HIS A 300 -5.49 -8.14 23.11
N LEU A 301 -4.73 -9.18 23.43
CA LEU A 301 -5.24 -10.55 23.60
C LEU A 301 -6.27 -10.62 24.73
N LYS A 302 -6.03 -9.93 25.85
CA LYS A 302 -7.01 -9.82 26.94
C LYS A 302 -8.34 -9.28 26.47
N ARG A 303 -8.34 -8.21 25.71
CA ARG A 303 -9.57 -7.57 25.20
C ARG A 303 -10.36 -8.50 24.26
N VAL A 304 -9.68 -9.22 23.39
CA VAL A 304 -10.31 -10.18 22.47
C VAL A 304 -10.94 -11.36 23.22
N ARG A 305 -10.29 -11.85 24.29
CA ARG A 305 -10.81 -12.96 25.11
C ARG A 305 -12.03 -12.57 25.96
N THR A 306 -12.08 -11.31 26.42
CA THR A 306 -13.11 -10.88 27.39
C THR A 306 -14.48 -10.67 26.73
N GLN A 307 -14.55 -10.42 25.42
CA GLN A 307 -15.81 -10.18 24.70
C GLN A 307 -16.72 -11.42 24.52
N LYS A 308 -16.28 -12.63 24.88
CA LYS A 308 -17.11 -13.86 24.87
C LYS A 308 -18.01 -14.01 26.13
N GLY A 309 -18.04 -13.05 27.03
CA GLY A 309 -18.72 -13.12 28.32
C GLY A 309 -19.88 -12.16 28.54
N GLU A 310 -20.37 -11.45 27.46
CA GLU A 310 -21.59 -10.63 27.54
C GLU A 310 -22.69 -11.18 26.62
#